data_49166a394f3591842b946a342823d85d
#
_entry.id   49166a394f3591842b946a342823d85d
#
_cell.length_a   1.000
_cell.length_b   1.000
_cell.length_c   1.000
_cell.angle_alpha   90.00
_cell.angle_beta   90.00
_cell.angle_gamma   90.00
#
_symmetry.space_group_name_H-M   'P 1'
#
loop_
_entity.id
_entity.type
_entity.pdbx_description
1 polymer ?
#
loop_
_entity_poly.entity_id
_entity_poly.type
_entity_poly.pdbx_seq_one_letter_code
_entity_poly.pdbx_strand_id
1 'polypeptide(L)'
;AANKERFAEIGTMVIGSTYNLCEMSLDKYEMYKWLEKHEYNCAKSYMDKEKFYADIEAGKVTYPVFVKPARGSASIAISKVHDKETIEQLFEHNEGLMIQEFLDGQEIGADVYIDLISKNVVSIFTKKKIKMRAGETDKAVSFKDEKLFELIKKFVGEAGYEGQIDIDIFDINGEYYISEVNPRFGGGY
;
A
#
# COMPACT_ATOMS: atom_id res chain seq x y z
N ALA A 1 14.13 -10.11 -5.67
CA ALA A 1 14.17 -10.55 -4.25
C ALA A 1 14.54 -12.04 -4.12
N ALA A 2 13.87 -12.97 -4.83
CA ALA A 2 14.06 -14.43 -4.66
C ALA A 2 15.51 -14.95 -4.81
N ASN A 3 16.33 -14.27 -5.56
CA ASN A 3 17.74 -14.67 -5.79
C ASN A 3 18.76 -13.75 -5.08
N LYS A 4 18.32 -12.94 -4.10
CA LYS A 4 19.18 -11.96 -3.43
C LYS A 4 20.43 -12.58 -2.82
N GLU A 5 20.29 -13.73 -2.14
CA GLU A 5 21.41 -14.47 -1.53
C GLU A 5 22.39 -15.00 -2.58
N ARG A 6 21.89 -15.55 -3.69
CA ARG A 6 22.72 -16.02 -4.79
C ARG A 6 23.58 -14.93 -5.44
N PHE A 7 23.03 -13.70 -5.52
CA PHE A 7 23.82 -12.55 -5.96
C PHE A 7 24.89 -12.16 -4.94
N ALA A 8 24.57 -12.26 -3.64
CA ALA A 8 25.54 -11.98 -2.60
C ALA A 8 26.74 -12.97 -2.61
N GLU A 9 26.52 -14.24 -2.94
CA GLU A 9 27.59 -15.27 -3.08
C GLU A 9 28.65 -14.90 -4.13
N ILE A 10 28.28 -14.13 -5.14
CA ILE A 10 29.17 -13.64 -6.19
C ILE A 10 29.63 -12.19 -5.99
N GLY A 11 29.43 -11.63 -4.77
CA GLY A 11 29.83 -10.29 -4.38
C GLY A 11 28.93 -9.17 -4.92
N THR A 12 27.73 -9.49 -5.41
CA THR A 12 26.77 -8.49 -5.91
C THR A 12 25.70 -8.19 -4.86
N MET A 13 25.60 -6.92 -4.46
CA MET A 13 24.58 -6.45 -3.53
C MET A 13 23.30 -6.07 -4.29
N VAL A 14 22.19 -6.72 -3.98
CA VAL A 14 20.87 -6.40 -4.53
C VAL A 14 20.19 -5.35 -3.66
N ILE A 15 19.90 -4.18 -4.24
CA ILE A 15 19.15 -3.10 -3.56
C ILE A 15 17.67 -3.46 -3.57
N GLY A 16 17.15 -3.93 -2.46
CA GLY A 16 15.74 -4.29 -2.31
C GLY A 16 15.48 -5.11 -1.06
N SER A 17 14.22 -5.18 -0.68
CA SER A 17 13.75 -5.93 0.49
C SER A 17 13.84 -7.44 0.30
N THR A 18 13.59 -8.19 1.38
CA THR A 18 13.58 -9.66 1.35
C THR A 18 12.45 -10.19 0.48
N TYR A 19 12.55 -11.45 0.05
CA TYR A 19 11.51 -12.09 -0.76
C TYR A 19 10.14 -12.08 -0.06
N ASN A 20 10.11 -12.40 1.24
CA ASN A 20 8.86 -12.46 2.00
C ASN A 20 8.17 -11.08 2.10
N LEU A 21 8.93 -10.00 2.25
CA LEU A 21 8.38 -8.64 2.25
C LEU A 21 7.87 -8.22 0.87
N CYS A 22 8.57 -8.62 -0.18
CA CYS A 22 8.09 -8.39 -1.54
C CYS A 22 6.78 -9.14 -1.83
N GLU A 23 6.65 -10.40 -1.39
CA GLU A 23 5.42 -11.18 -1.52
C GLU A 23 4.26 -10.58 -0.70
N MET A 24 4.51 -10.16 0.54
CA MET A 24 3.52 -9.47 1.36
C MET A 24 3.05 -8.17 0.72
N SER A 25 3.98 -7.37 0.16
CA SER A 25 3.64 -6.13 -0.51
C SER A 25 2.88 -6.34 -1.83
N LEU A 26 3.11 -7.46 -2.52
CA LEU A 26 2.40 -7.83 -3.74
C LEU A 26 0.96 -8.27 -3.46
N ASP A 27 0.68 -8.79 -2.27
CA ASP A 27 -0.64 -9.21 -1.83
C ASP A 27 -1.25 -8.14 -0.90
N LYS A 28 -2.16 -7.34 -1.45
CA LYS A 28 -2.80 -6.21 -0.75
C LYS A 28 -3.57 -6.64 0.50
N TYR A 29 -4.13 -7.85 0.49
CA TYR A 29 -4.85 -8.36 1.65
C TYR A 29 -3.91 -8.85 2.75
N GLU A 30 -2.78 -9.48 2.41
CA GLU A 30 -1.75 -9.82 3.39
C GLU A 30 -1.12 -8.55 4.01
N MET A 31 -0.87 -7.51 3.20
CA MET A 31 -0.41 -6.21 3.68
C MET A 31 -1.42 -5.59 4.66
N TYR A 32 -2.71 -5.58 4.30
CA TYR A 32 -3.78 -5.10 5.18
C TYR A 32 -3.78 -5.83 6.54
N LYS A 33 -3.73 -7.17 6.53
CA LYS A 33 -3.69 -7.97 7.76
C LYS A 33 -2.48 -7.64 8.63
N TRP A 34 -1.34 -7.42 7.99
CA TRP A 34 -0.13 -7.02 8.71
C TRP A 34 -0.29 -5.64 9.35
N LEU A 35 -0.79 -4.64 8.61
CA LEU A 35 -1.03 -3.29 9.10
C LEU A 35 -2.04 -3.28 10.26
N GLU A 36 -3.17 -3.97 10.10
CA GLU A 36 -4.20 -4.09 11.15
C GLU A 36 -3.64 -4.72 12.43
N LYS A 37 -2.91 -5.82 12.30
CA LYS A 37 -2.28 -6.52 13.43
C LYS A 37 -1.28 -5.63 14.20
N HIS A 38 -0.60 -4.71 13.52
CA HIS A 38 0.38 -3.81 14.11
C HIS A 38 -0.19 -2.43 14.42
N GLU A 39 -1.52 -2.29 14.41
CA GLU A 39 -2.26 -1.08 14.78
C GLU A 39 -1.92 0.16 13.93
N TYR A 40 -1.58 -0.04 12.66
CA TYR A 40 -1.46 1.05 11.69
C TYR A 40 -2.81 1.38 11.07
N ASN A 41 -3.10 2.68 10.90
CA ASN A 41 -4.26 3.09 10.14
C ASN A 41 -4.13 2.63 8.68
N CYS A 42 -5.14 1.94 8.18
CA CYS A 42 -5.23 1.45 6.82
C CYS A 42 -6.71 1.30 6.40
N ALA A 43 -6.97 1.20 5.11
CA ALA A 43 -8.31 0.95 4.59
C ALA A 43 -8.79 -0.45 4.97
N LYS A 44 -9.97 -0.57 5.56
CA LYS A 44 -10.57 -1.88 5.85
C LYS A 44 -10.70 -2.69 4.57
N SER A 45 -10.31 -3.94 4.65
CA SER A 45 -10.21 -4.81 3.48
C SER A 45 -10.83 -6.18 3.75
N TYR A 46 -11.50 -6.73 2.75
CA TYR A 46 -12.26 -7.96 2.87
C TYR A 46 -12.03 -8.87 1.66
N MET A 47 -11.77 -10.15 1.91
CA MET A 47 -11.87 -11.22 0.91
C MET A 47 -13.21 -11.93 0.99
N ASP A 48 -13.89 -11.81 2.14
CA ASP A 48 -15.17 -12.41 2.45
C ASP A 48 -16.29 -11.34 2.35
N LYS A 49 -17.22 -11.53 1.41
CA LYS A 49 -18.34 -10.63 1.19
C LYS A 49 -19.31 -10.59 2.37
N GLU A 50 -19.55 -11.71 3.03
CA GLU A 50 -20.49 -11.79 4.15
C GLU A 50 -19.98 -10.95 5.33
N LYS A 51 -18.68 -11.02 5.63
CA LYS A 51 -18.04 -10.16 6.63
C LYS A 51 -18.14 -8.68 6.25
N PHE A 52 -17.92 -8.36 4.97
CA PHE A 52 -18.08 -6.99 4.47
C PHE A 52 -19.52 -6.49 4.65
N TYR A 53 -20.53 -7.27 4.27
CA TYR A 53 -21.93 -6.86 4.41
C TYR A 53 -22.35 -6.69 5.87
N ALA A 54 -21.88 -7.57 6.76
CA ALA A 54 -22.11 -7.40 8.19
C ALA A 54 -21.50 -6.08 8.73
N ASP A 55 -20.33 -5.68 8.25
CA ASP A 55 -19.71 -4.42 8.66
C ASP A 55 -20.37 -3.18 8.00
N ILE A 56 -20.98 -3.30 6.81
CA ILE A 56 -21.87 -2.29 6.23
C ILE A 56 -23.11 -2.08 7.13
N GLU A 57 -23.80 -3.18 7.50
CA GLU A 57 -24.97 -3.14 8.36
C GLU A 57 -24.67 -2.56 9.75
N ALA A 58 -23.48 -2.87 10.27
CA ALA A 58 -23.00 -2.33 11.54
C ALA A 58 -22.49 -0.87 11.45
N GLY A 59 -22.50 -0.24 10.27
CA GLY A 59 -22.02 1.12 10.07
C GLY A 59 -20.51 1.30 10.22
N LYS A 60 -19.72 0.22 10.17
CA LYS A 60 -18.26 0.27 10.31
C LYS A 60 -17.54 0.63 9.00
N VAL A 61 -18.18 0.42 7.88
CA VAL A 61 -17.74 0.81 6.54
C VAL A 61 -18.95 1.28 5.75
N THR A 62 -18.74 2.14 4.75
CA THR A 62 -19.82 2.70 3.93
C THR A 62 -19.44 2.67 2.47
N TYR A 63 -20.42 2.66 1.58
CA TYR A 63 -20.19 2.92 0.16
C TYR A 63 -19.78 4.38 -0.07
N PRO A 64 -18.99 4.68 -1.12
CA PRO A 64 -18.43 3.74 -2.07
C PRO A 64 -17.25 2.93 -1.51
N VAL A 65 -16.98 1.78 -2.13
CA VAL A 65 -15.80 0.96 -1.87
C VAL A 65 -15.04 0.67 -3.15
N PHE A 66 -13.81 0.21 -3.04
CA PHE A 66 -13.10 -0.36 -4.19
C PHE A 66 -13.23 -1.88 -4.22
N VAL A 67 -13.44 -2.43 -5.43
CA VAL A 67 -13.26 -3.86 -5.71
C VAL A 67 -12.10 -4.00 -6.68
N LYS A 68 -11.14 -4.83 -6.32
CA LYS A 68 -9.88 -5.00 -7.06
C LYS A 68 -9.26 -6.37 -6.79
N PRO A 69 -8.36 -6.87 -7.67
CA PRO A 69 -7.56 -8.05 -7.36
C PRO A 69 -6.71 -7.85 -6.09
N ALA A 70 -6.72 -8.85 -5.21
CA ALA A 70 -5.89 -8.85 -4.01
C ALA A 70 -4.39 -8.89 -4.35
N ARG A 71 -4.02 -9.59 -5.41
CA ARG A 71 -2.64 -9.67 -5.91
C ARG A 71 -2.47 -8.93 -7.23
N GLY A 72 -1.32 -8.29 -7.40
CA GLY A 72 -0.95 -7.60 -8.64
C GLY A 72 -0.62 -6.12 -8.41
N SER A 73 -0.16 -5.49 -9.48
CA SER A 73 0.27 -4.08 -9.51
C SER A 73 -0.42 -3.33 -10.66
N ALA A 74 -0.18 -2.02 -10.74
CA ALA A 74 -0.55 -1.15 -11.85
C ALA A 74 -2.05 -0.82 -11.99
N SER A 75 -2.81 -0.78 -10.89
CA SER A 75 -4.22 -0.30 -10.89
C SER A 75 -5.13 -0.97 -11.92
N ILE A 76 -4.79 -2.19 -12.36
CA ILE A 76 -5.58 -2.95 -13.33
C ILE A 76 -6.83 -3.47 -12.65
N ALA A 77 -7.99 -3.30 -13.32
CA ALA A 77 -9.29 -3.81 -12.88
C ALA A 77 -9.75 -3.31 -11.48
N ILE A 78 -9.48 -2.04 -11.15
CA ILE A 78 -10.04 -1.38 -9.97
C ILE A 78 -11.40 -0.79 -10.31
N SER A 79 -12.43 -1.19 -9.60
CA SER A 79 -13.79 -0.64 -9.73
C SER A 79 -14.19 0.09 -8.46
N LYS A 80 -14.63 1.36 -8.59
CA LYS A 80 -15.30 2.07 -7.51
C LYS A 80 -16.78 1.70 -7.53
N VAL A 81 -17.26 1.11 -6.45
CA VAL A 81 -18.57 0.44 -6.37
C VAL A 81 -19.43 1.12 -5.32
N HIS A 82 -20.72 1.35 -5.66
CA HIS A 82 -21.66 2.09 -4.83
C HIS A 82 -22.80 1.24 -4.26
N ASP A 83 -22.90 -0.04 -4.63
CA ASP A 83 -24.00 -0.91 -4.26
C ASP A 83 -23.60 -2.39 -4.22
N LYS A 84 -24.46 -3.18 -3.56
CA LYS A 84 -24.26 -4.61 -3.39
C LYS A 84 -24.34 -5.39 -4.72
N GLU A 85 -25.25 -5.00 -5.61
CA GLU A 85 -25.50 -5.74 -6.85
C GLU A 85 -24.25 -5.73 -7.74
N THR A 86 -23.58 -4.60 -7.85
CA THR A 86 -22.31 -4.48 -8.59
C THR A 86 -21.20 -5.35 -7.99
N ILE A 87 -21.11 -5.45 -6.66
CA ILE A 87 -20.14 -6.35 -6.00
C ILE A 87 -20.44 -7.80 -6.38
N GLU A 88 -21.71 -8.24 -6.30
CA GLU A 88 -22.08 -9.61 -6.61
C GLU A 88 -21.71 -9.96 -8.06
N GLN A 89 -22.01 -9.10 -9.02
CA GLN A 89 -21.66 -9.28 -10.43
C GLN A 89 -20.14 -9.40 -10.64
N LEU A 90 -19.35 -8.54 -9.98
CA LEU A 90 -17.89 -8.59 -10.09
C LEU A 90 -17.32 -9.89 -9.56
N PHE A 91 -17.80 -10.36 -8.40
CA PHE A 91 -17.33 -11.60 -7.77
C PHE A 91 -17.81 -12.88 -8.50
N GLU A 92 -18.95 -12.82 -9.18
CA GLU A 92 -19.44 -13.94 -10.00
C GLU A 92 -18.52 -14.21 -11.21
N HIS A 93 -17.91 -13.17 -11.75
CA HIS A 93 -17.17 -13.24 -13.02
C HIS A 93 -15.64 -13.18 -12.83
N ASN A 94 -15.15 -12.96 -11.61
CA ASN A 94 -13.72 -12.81 -11.34
C ASN A 94 -13.34 -13.50 -10.02
N GLU A 95 -12.20 -14.13 -10.03
CA GLU A 95 -11.60 -14.75 -8.85
C GLU A 95 -10.52 -13.83 -8.21
N GLY A 96 -10.21 -14.05 -6.93
CA GLY A 96 -9.13 -13.36 -6.23
C GLY A 96 -9.38 -11.87 -6.01
N LEU A 97 -10.64 -11.42 -6.06
CA LEU A 97 -10.99 -10.04 -5.73
C LEU A 97 -11.02 -9.80 -4.23
N MET A 98 -10.73 -8.57 -3.85
CA MET A 98 -10.96 -8.03 -2.51
C MET A 98 -11.83 -6.77 -2.59
N ILE A 99 -12.58 -6.53 -1.51
CA ILE A 99 -13.31 -5.28 -1.30
C ILE A 99 -12.46 -4.43 -0.34
N GLN A 100 -12.29 -3.16 -0.64
CA GLN A 100 -11.54 -2.24 0.21
C GLN A 100 -12.28 -0.93 0.40
N GLU A 101 -12.29 -0.45 1.64
CA GLU A 101 -12.80 0.86 2.01
C GLU A 101 -12.22 1.96 1.11
N PHE A 102 -13.07 2.88 0.68
CA PHE A 102 -12.64 4.08 -0.04
C PHE A 102 -12.14 5.12 0.95
N LEU A 103 -10.88 5.45 0.89
CA LEU A 103 -10.29 6.52 1.68
C LEU A 103 -10.46 7.86 0.94
N ASP A 104 -11.25 8.75 1.50
CA ASP A 104 -11.47 10.10 0.96
C ASP A 104 -10.50 11.09 1.62
N GLY A 105 -9.32 11.23 1.04
CA GLY A 105 -8.26 12.07 1.58
C GLY A 105 -7.23 12.51 0.53
N GLN A 106 -6.26 13.30 0.98
CA GLN A 106 -5.12 13.69 0.14
C GLN A 106 -4.16 12.52 -0.03
N GLU A 107 -4.01 12.05 -1.25
CA GLU A 107 -3.03 11.01 -1.56
C GLU A 107 -1.61 11.56 -1.51
N ILE A 108 -0.73 10.84 -0.81
CA ILE A 108 0.68 11.15 -0.61
C ILE A 108 1.51 9.98 -1.12
N GLY A 109 2.55 10.27 -1.88
CA GLY A 109 3.62 9.32 -2.17
C GLY A 109 4.82 9.60 -1.26
N ALA A 110 5.43 8.54 -0.75
CA ALA A 110 6.66 8.61 0.02
C ALA A 110 7.73 7.69 -0.57
N ASP A 111 8.79 8.28 -1.09
CA ASP A 111 9.98 7.54 -1.52
C ASP A 111 10.95 7.45 -0.33
N VAL A 112 11.27 6.23 0.09
CA VAL A 112 12.07 5.97 1.30
C VAL A 112 13.26 5.09 0.95
N TYR A 113 14.45 5.52 1.35
CA TYR A 113 15.64 4.69 1.24
C TYR A 113 16.14 4.25 2.60
N ILE A 114 16.27 2.94 2.75
CA ILE A 114 16.77 2.25 3.93
C ILE A 114 18.14 1.66 3.59
N ASP A 115 19.16 2.07 4.33
CA ASP A 115 20.52 1.58 4.12
C ASP A 115 20.62 0.08 4.32
N LEU A 116 21.26 -0.60 3.37
CA LEU A 116 21.37 -2.06 3.37
C LEU A 116 22.29 -2.61 4.48
N ILE A 117 23.20 -1.78 5.01
CA ILE A 117 24.19 -2.17 6.02
C ILE A 117 23.65 -1.84 7.41
N SER A 118 23.37 -0.57 7.67
CA SER A 118 22.92 -0.11 8.99
C SER A 118 21.44 -0.39 9.27
N LYS A 119 20.65 -0.68 8.23
CA LYS A 119 19.17 -0.85 8.27
C LYS A 119 18.42 0.40 8.74
N ASN A 120 19.09 1.54 8.77
CA ASN A 120 18.46 2.81 9.12
C ASN A 120 17.82 3.47 7.91
N VAL A 121 16.71 4.18 8.15
CA VAL A 121 16.13 5.08 7.15
C VAL A 121 17.05 6.28 7.00
N VAL A 122 17.62 6.47 5.82
CA VAL A 122 18.58 7.57 5.52
C VAL A 122 17.99 8.68 4.67
N SER A 123 16.88 8.40 3.96
CA SER A 123 16.18 9.40 3.16
C SER A 123 14.69 9.13 3.14
N ILE A 124 13.91 10.20 3.33
CA ILE A 124 12.45 10.20 3.11
C ILE A 124 12.15 11.42 2.24
N PHE A 125 11.50 11.17 1.11
CA PHE A 125 10.97 12.22 0.25
C PHE A 125 9.45 12.03 0.16
N THR A 126 8.67 13.06 0.53
CA THR A 126 7.21 13.02 0.50
C THR A 126 6.64 14.05 -0.47
N LYS A 127 5.60 13.65 -1.17
CA LYS A 127 4.91 14.45 -2.17
C LYS A 127 3.39 14.26 -2.09
N LYS A 128 2.63 15.36 -2.06
CA LYS A 128 1.17 15.34 -2.26
C LYS A 128 0.91 15.14 -3.74
N LYS A 129 0.15 14.11 -4.08
CA LYS A 129 -0.24 13.82 -5.47
C LYS A 129 -1.37 14.78 -5.89
N ILE A 130 -1.10 15.66 -6.86
CA ILE A 130 -2.06 16.66 -7.34
C ILE A 130 -2.83 16.14 -8.55
N LYS A 131 -2.15 15.38 -9.39
CA LYS A 131 -2.75 14.80 -10.60
C LYS A 131 -2.12 13.45 -10.91
N MET A 132 -2.99 12.47 -11.14
CA MET A 132 -2.60 11.15 -11.62
C MET A 132 -2.83 11.03 -13.12
N ARG A 133 -1.97 10.29 -13.81
CA ARG A 133 -2.10 9.95 -15.23
C ARG A 133 -1.66 8.51 -15.46
N ALA A 134 -2.55 7.69 -15.99
CA ALA A 134 -2.28 6.28 -16.29
C ALA A 134 -1.72 5.48 -15.09
N GLY A 135 -2.20 5.75 -13.87
CA GLY A 135 -1.77 5.07 -12.65
C GLY A 135 -0.48 5.62 -12.03
N GLU A 136 0.13 6.65 -12.62
CA GLU A 136 1.35 7.28 -12.11
C GLU A 136 1.13 8.75 -11.75
N THR A 137 1.99 9.30 -10.90
CA THR A 137 1.93 10.70 -10.48
C THR A 137 2.41 11.62 -11.62
N ASP A 138 1.49 12.40 -12.21
CA ASP A 138 1.78 13.39 -13.25
C ASP A 138 2.23 14.74 -12.66
N LYS A 139 1.57 15.16 -11.57
CA LYS A 139 1.91 16.39 -10.84
C LYS A 139 1.86 16.16 -9.35
N ALA A 140 2.88 16.64 -8.65
CA ALA A 140 2.96 16.58 -7.20
C ALA A 140 3.64 17.82 -6.63
N VAL A 141 3.42 18.05 -5.34
CA VAL A 141 4.12 19.09 -4.55
C VAL A 141 4.82 18.39 -3.39
N SER A 142 6.14 18.56 -3.31
CA SER A 142 6.92 18.05 -2.18
C SER A 142 6.61 18.83 -0.90
N PHE A 143 6.63 18.15 0.22
CA PHE A 143 6.43 18.74 1.54
C PHE A 143 7.21 17.94 2.59
N LYS A 144 7.32 18.51 3.80
CA LYS A 144 7.88 17.82 4.97
C LYS A 144 6.87 17.87 6.10
N ASP A 145 6.71 16.75 6.78
CA ASP A 145 5.87 16.61 7.97
C ASP A 145 6.54 15.62 8.93
N GLU A 146 6.88 16.07 10.12
CA GLU A 146 7.62 15.26 11.09
C GLU A 146 6.76 14.10 11.64
N LYS A 147 5.44 14.29 11.82
CA LYS A 147 4.52 13.21 12.23
C LYS A 147 4.52 12.08 11.20
N LEU A 148 4.46 12.45 9.92
CA LEU A 148 4.52 11.48 8.82
C LEU A 148 5.88 10.77 8.76
N PHE A 149 6.97 11.52 8.95
CA PHE A 149 8.32 10.93 8.92
C PHE A 149 8.53 9.93 10.06
N GLU A 150 8.06 10.23 11.27
CA GLU A 150 8.14 9.30 12.40
C GLU A 150 7.26 8.06 12.18
N LEU A 151 6.06 8.22 11.61
CA LEU A 151 5.21 7.09 11.21
C LEU A 151 5.95 6.18 10.21
N ILE A 152 6.54 6.76 9.17
CA ILE A 152 7.26 6.01 8.12
C ILE A 152 8.47 5.27 8.72
N LYS A 153 9.29 5.94 9.54
CA LYS A 153 10.45 5.31 10.20
C LYS A 153 10.03 4.13 11.07
N LYS A 154 8.99 4.32 11.90
CA LYS A 154 8.45 3.27 12.75
C LYS A 154 7.98 2.09 11.91
N PHE A 155 7.12 2.33 10.93
CA PHE A 155 6.56 1.30 10.04
C PHE A 155 7.64 0.50 9.32
N VAL A 156 8.58 1.20 8.69
CA VAL A 156 9.68 0.57 7.93
C VAL A 156 10.56 -0.28 8.83
N GLY A 157 10.88 0.22 10.05
CA GLY A 157 11.68 -0.50 11.04
C GLY A 157 10.99 -1.75 11.56
N GLU A 158 9.70 -1.67 11.91
CA GLU A 158 8.92 -2.81 12.41
C GLU A 158 8.68 -3.88 11.34
N ALA A 159 8.41 -3.46 10.08
CA ALA A 159 8.23 -4.39 8.97
C ALA A 159 9.55 -5.01 8.50
N GLY A 160 10.68 -4.33 8.70
CA GLY A 160 12.00 -4.79 8.29
C GLY A 160 12.32 -4.55 6.81
N TYR A 161 11.73 -3.51 6.21
CA TYR A 161 12.07 -3.11 4.84
C TYR A 161 13.51 -2.65 4.72
N GLU A 162 14.10 -2.85 3.54
CA GLU A 162 15.45 -2.41 3.20
C GLU A 162 15.56 -2.03 1.72
N GLY A 163 16.54 -1.19 1.40
CA GLY A 163 16.72 -0.62 0.07
C GLY A 163 15.70 0.46 -0.23
N GLN A 164 15.31 0.59 -1.48
CA GLN A 164 14.32 1.59 -1.91
C GLN A 164 12.90 1.02 -1.83
N ILE A 165 12.01 1.81 -1.23
CA ILE A 165 10.57 1.54 -1.23
C ILE A 165 9.79 2.80 -1.59
N ASP A 166 8.62 2.60 -2.17
CA ASP A 166 7.61 3.61 -2.49
C ASP A 166 6.34 3.28 -1.71
N ILE A 167 5.85 4.23 -0.91
CA ILE A 167 4.69 4.04 -0.04
C ILE A 167 3.59 5.00 -0.46
N ASP A 168 2.40 4.47 -0.72
CA ASP A 168 1.18 5.26 -0.90
C ASP A 168 0.45 5.42 0.43
N ILE A 169 0.17 6.67 0.79
CA ILE A 169 -0.41 7.07 2.07
C ILE A 169 -1.58 8.03 1.78
N PHE A 170 -2.63 7.96 2.58
CA PHE A 170 -3.69 8.97 2.58
C PHE A 170 -3.63 9.82 3.84
N ASP A 171 -3.73 11.13 3.68
CA ASP A 171 -3.97 12.07 4.77
C ASP A 171 -5.48 12.34 4.85
N ILE A 172 -6.09 11.89 5.93
CA ILE A 172 -7.51 12.11 6.22
C ILE A 172 -7.61 12.94 7.50
N ASN A 173 -7.84 14.23 7.35
CA ASN A 173 -7.96 15.18 8.48
C ASN A 173 -6.76 15.18 9.45
N GLY A 174 -5.54 15.01 8.92
CA GLY A 174 -4.31 14.98 9.70
C GLY A 174 -3.94 13.62 10.30
N GLU A 175 -4.70 12.57 9.98
CA GLU A 175 -4.36 11.18 10.29
C GLU A 175 -3.90 10.45 9.02
N TYR A 176 -2.77 9.75 9.13
CA TYR A 176 -2.14 9.07 8.01
C TYR A 176 -2.54 7.60 7.95
N TYR A 177 -2.96 7.15 6.77
CA TYR A 177 -3.37 5.78 6.46
C TYR A 177 -2.42 5.19 5.43
N ILE A 178 -1.74 4.09 5.76
CA ILE A 178 -0.88 3.37 4.80
C ILE A 178 -1.78 2.58 3.85
N SER A 179 -1.62 2.79 2.55
CA SER A 179 -2.47 2.18 1.52
C SER A 179 -1.77 1.07 0.76
N GLU A 180 -0.57 1.34 0.25
CA GLU A 180 0.20 0.38 -0.54
C GLU A 180 1.70 0.60 -0.30
N VAL A 181 2.48 -0.49 -0.34
CA VAL A 181 3.94 -0.44 -0.27
C VAL A 181 4.52 -1.18 -1.46
N ASN A 182 5.35 -0.50 -2.21
CA ASN A 182 6.07 -1.04 -3.33
C ASN A 182 7.57 -1.12 -2.99
N PRO A 183 8.15 -2.31 -2.73
CA PRO A 183 9.57 -2.44 -2.37
C PRO A 183 10.47 -2.33 -3.62
N ARG A 184 10.36 -1.20 -4.29
CA ARG A 184 11.08 -0.77 -5.48
C ARG A 184 11.04 0.74 -5.62
N PHE A 185 11.77 1.28 -6.61
CA PHE A 185 11.62 2.68 -6.98
C PHE A 185 10.19 2.99 -7.45
N GLY A 186 9.64 4.10 -7.02
CA GLY A 186 8.36 4.61 -7.51
C GLY A 186 8.41 4.98 -8.99
N GLY A 187 7.26 4.97 -9.67
CA GLY A 187 7.18 5.35 -11.10
C GLY A 187 7.15 6.87 -11.34
N GLY A 188 6.83 7.65 -10.34
CA GLY A 188 6.63 9.10 -10.43
C GLY A 188 7.74 9.90 -9.76
N TYR A 189 8.90 10.01 -10.39
CA TYR A 189 9.97 10.92 -10.01
C TYR A 189 9.78 12.30 -10.62
#